data_4b2e5ac0397885a20e50ae990c1e5127
#
_entry.id   4b2e5ac0397885a20e50ae990c1e5127
#
_cell.length_a   1.000
_cell.length_b   1.000
_cell.length_c   1.000
_cell.angle_alpha   90.00
_cell.angle_beta   90.00
_cell.angle_gamma   90.00
#
_symmetry.space_group_name_H-M   'P 1'
#
loop_
_entity.id
_entity.type
_entity.pdbx_description
1 polymer ?
#
loop_
_entity_poly.entity_id
_entity_poly.type
_entity_poly.pdbx_seq_one_letter_code
_entity_poly.pdbx_strand_id
1 'polypeptide(L)'
;MNDKNLIKEALNKNKECCYMLAEKYYYGKGVPADRRLAKEWYEASAKMGHVSAQYMYGYILCTSARGEEDLKTGIKYVKKAAGRLHTEAMLLLARNYFYGVGVDKNVKKAVKIWKKASEIGCPEAKYYLGLCYDKGVTVKRNVMKAKRYLFAALEDGYDASKTILLRSGYPAVA
;
A
#
# COMPACT_ATOMS: atom_id res chain seq x y z
N MET A 1 -3.75 -27.44 -3.96
CA MET A 1 -4.21 -27.58 -5.37
C MET A 1 -2.96 -27.78 -6.22
N ASN A 2 -2.93 -28.75 -7.12
CA ASN A 2 -1.78 -28.94 -8.02
C ASN A 2 -1.79 -27.87 -9.13
N ASP A 3 -0.65 -27.68 -9.79
CA ASP A 3 -0.48 -26.59 -10.76
C ASP A 3 -1.41 -26.71 -11.98
N LYS A 4 -1.68 -27.93 -12.43
CA LYS A 4 -2.61 -28.18 -13.55
C LYS A 4 -4.03 -27.71 -13.22
N ASN A 5 -4.52 -28.01 -12.02
CA ASN A 5 -5.83 -27.56 -11.58
C ASN A 5 -5.87 -26.05 -11.34
N LEU A 6 -4.79 -25.46 -10.80
CA LEU A 6 -4.69 -24.02 -10.61
C LEU A 6 -4.80 -23.26 -11.94
N ILE A 7 -4.07 -23.71 -12.97
CA ILE A 7 -4.12 -23.12 -14.31
C ILE A 7 -5.51 -23.27 -14.91
N LYS A 8 -6.12 -24.48 -14.82
CA LYS A 8 -7.47 -24.73 -15.33
C LYS A 8 -8.50 -23.79 -14.71
N GLU A 9 -8.49 -23.63 -13.38
CA GLU A 9 -9.41 -22.77 -12.67
C GLU A 9 -9.14 -21.27 -12.97
N ALA A 10 -7.89 -20.87 -13.12
CA ALA A 10 -7.55 -19.50 -13.52
C ALA A 10 -8.08 -19.19 -14.94
N LEU A 11 -7.96 -20.14 -15.89
CA LEU A 11 -8.53 -20.01 -17.24
C LEU A 11 -10.06 -19.94 -17.21
N ASN A 12 -10.71 -20.61 -16.26
CA ASN A 12 -12.15 -20.51 -16.00
C ASN A 12 -12.58 -19.22 -15.27
N LYS A 13 -11.72 -18.20 -15.24
CA LYS A 13 -11.98 -16.90 -14.63
C LYS A 13 -12.24 -16.94 -13.13
N ASN A 14 -11.64 -17.89 -12.43
CA ASN A 14 -11.60 -17.86 -10.97
C ASN A 14 -10.59 -16.82 -10.50
N LYS A 15 -11.06 -15.72 -9.92
CA LYS A 15 -10.20 -14.58 -9.52
C LYS A 15 -9.13 -14.96 -8.48
N GLU A 16 -9.46 -15.84 -7.54
CA GLU A 16 -8.53 -16.31 -6.52
C GLU A 16 -7.41 -17.14 -7.17
N CYS A 17 -7.77 -18.05 -8.10
CA CYS A 17 -6.79 -18.85 -8.82
C CYS A 17 -5.89 -18.00 -9.72
N CYS A 18 -6.45 -16.97 -10.39
CA CYS A 18 -5.65 -16.01 -11.14
C CYS A 18 -4.66 -15.26 -10.23
N TYR A 19 -5.10 -14.84 -9.03
CA TYR A 19 -4.22 -14.19 -8.06
C TYR A 19 -3.11 -15.14 -7.59
N MET A 20 -3.43 -16.36 -7.21
CA MET A 20 -2.45 -17.36 -6.79
C MET A 20 -1.42 -17.68 -7.90
N LEU A 21 -1.87 -17.75 -9.14
CA LEU A 21 -0.99 -17.99 -10.29
C LEU A 21 -0.08 -16.79 -10.54
N ALA A 22 -0.60 -15.58 -10.41
CA ALA A 22 0.19 -14.36 -10.48
C ALA A 22 1.29 -14.33 -9.40
N GLU A 23 0.97 -14.70 -8.15
CA GLU A 23 1.92 -14.83 -7.06
C GLU A 23 3.04 -15.82 -7.37
N LYS A 24 2.69 -17.00 -7.93
CA LYS A 24 3.68 -18.01 -8.32
C LYS A 24 4.70 -17.46 -9.32
N TYR A 25 4.24 -16.80 -10.37
CA TYR A 25 5.13 -16.20 -11.36
C TYR A 25 5.87 -14.97 -10.84
N TYR A 26 5.25 -14.16 -9.96
CA TYR A 26 5.89 -12.98 -9.42
C TYR A 26 7.09 -13.31 -8.52
N TYR A 27 6.95 -14.34 -7.67
CA TYR A 27 7.97 -14.75 -6.71
C TYR A 27 8.79 -15.98 -7.14
N GLY A 28 8.46 -16.61 -8.26
CA GLY A 28 9.15 -17.82 -8.71
C GLY A 28 8.85 -19.05 -7.84
N LYS A 29 7.64 -19.16 -7.27
CA LYS A 29 7.27 -20.25 -6.37
C LYS A 29 6.94 -21.53 -7.12
N GLY A 30 7.93 -22.42 -7.31
CA GLY A 30 7.79 -23.68 -8.03
C GLY A 30 7.76 -23.54 -9.56
N VAL A 31 7.93 -22.34 -10.09
CA VAL A 31 8.06 -21.99 -11.49
C VAL A 31 9.12 -20.90 -11.64
N PRO A 32 9.81 -20.77 -12.79
CA PRO A 32 10.67 -19.62 -13.03
C PRO A 32 9.89 -18.31 -12.87
N ALA A 33 10.52 -17.31 -12.24
CA ALA A 33 9.88 -16.01 -12.07
C ALA A 33 9.68 -15.32 -13.43
N ASP A 34 8.47 -14.90 -13.71
CA ASP A 34 8.10 -14.11 -14.90
C ASP A 34 7.17 -12.98 -14.50
N ARG A 35 7.75 -11.77 -14.40
CA ARG A 35 7.02 -10.57 -13.99
C ARG A 35 6.01 -10.09 -15.03
N ARG A 36 6.23 -10.39 -16.32
CA ARG A 36 5.28 -10.05 -17.38
C ARG A 36 4.03 -10.91 -17.25
N LEU A 37 4.22 -12.22 -17.15
CA LEU A 37 3.11 -13.17 -16.98
C LEU A 37 2.40 -12.96 -15.65
N ALA A 38 3.12 -12.67 -14.57
CA ALA A 38 2.52 -12.29 -13.29
C ALA A 38 1.62 -11.06 -13.42
N LYS A 39 2.06 -10.01 -14.13
CA LYS A 39 1.25 -8.80 -14.37
C LYS A 39 -0.05 -9.13 -15.10
N GLU A 40 0.01 -9.99 -16.13
CA GLU A 40 -1.18 -10.41 -16.90
C GLU A 40 -2.21 -11.12 -16.01
N TRP A 41 -1.76 -12.03 -15.14
CA TRP A 41 -2.63 -12.74 -14.20
C TRP A 41 -3.16 -11.84 -13.08
N TYR A 42 -2.33 -10.90 -12.56
CA TYR A 42 -2.82 -9.89 -11.62
C TYR A 42 -3.88 -9.01 -12.27
N GLU A 43 -3.70 -8.60 -13.53
CA GLU A 43 -4.68 -7.82 -14.26
C GLU A 43 -6.01 -8.57 -14.41
N ALA A 44 -5.96 -9.84 -14.81
CA ALA A 44 -7.14 -10.68 -14.95
C ALA A 44 -7.92 -10.78 -13.62
N SER A 45 -7.22 -11.08 -12.52
CA SER A 45 -7.79 -11.16 -11.19
C SER A 45 -8.34 -9.80 -10.70
N ALA A 46 -7.61 -8.71 -10.96
CA ALA A 46 -8.02 -7.35 -10.58
C ALA A 46 -9.29 -6.87 -11.30
N LYS A 47 -9.44 -7.22 -12.59
CA LYS A 47 -10.65 -6.95 -13.38
C LYS A 47 -11.88 -7.66 -12.80
N MET A 48 -11.70 -8.86 -12.25
CA MET A 48 -12.74 -9.63 -11.55
C MET A 48 -12.97 -9.18 -10.09
N GLY A 49 -12.26 -8.14 -9.64
CA GLY A 49 -12.48 -7.52 -8.35
C GLY A 49 -11.76 -8.14 -7.16
N HIS A 50 -10.74 -8.97 -7.38
CA HIS A 50 -9.88 -9.42 -6.28
C HIS A 50 -9.06 -8.25 -5.72
N VAL A 51 -9.20 -7.98 -4.41
CA VAL A 51 -8.68 -6.73 -3.81
C VAL A 51 -7.16 -6.66 -3.82
N SER A 52 -6.49 -7.74 -3.38
CA SER A 52 -5.03 -7.79 -3.38
C SER A 52 -4.45 -7.76 -4.80
N ALA A 53 -5.15 -8.37 -5.78
CA ALA A 53 -4.75 -8.27 -7.18
C ALA A 53 -4.90 -6.83 -7.71
N GLN A 54 -5.94 -6.10 -7.32
CA GLN A 54 -6.08 -4.68 -7.66
C GLN A 54 -4.91 -3.86 -7.10
N TYR A 55 -4.50 -4.13 -5.87
CA TYR A 55 -3.31 -3.50 -5.30
C TYR A 55 -2.04 -3.88 -6.09
N MET A 56 -1.77 -5.18 -6.28
CA MET A 56 -0.54 -5.64 -6.95
C MET A 56 -0.44 -5.16 -8.40
N TYR A 57 -1.53 -5.25 -9.16
CA TYR A 57 -1.57 -4.73 -10.52
C TYR A 57 -1.33 -3.22 -10.57
N GLY A 58 -2.01 -2.47 -9.69
CA GLY A 58 -1.81 -1.04 -9.55
C GLY A 58 -0.40 -0.67 -9.11
N TYR A 59 0.19 -1.40 -8.16
CA TYR A 59 1.56 -1.23 -7.70
C TYR A 59 2.58 -1.44 -8.84
N ILE A 60 2.44 -2.54 -9.59
CA ILE A 60 3.32 -2.84 -10.72
C ILE A 60 3.25 -1.72 -11.76
N LEU A 61 2.05 -1.26 -12.11
CA LEU A 61 1.88 -0.15 -13.06
C LEU A 61 2.51 1.14 -12.54
N CYS A 62 2.36 1.47 -11.25
CA CYS A 62 2.96 2.69 -10.70
C CYS A 62 4.48 2.64 -10.60
N THR A 63 5.07 1.45 -10.38
CA THR A 63 6.53 1.31 -10.18
C THR A 63 7.30 1.04 -11.47
N SER A 64 6.64 0.47 -12.48
CA SER A 64 7.24 0.16 -13.79
C SER A 64 6.61 0.96 -14.93
N ALA A 65 5.98 2.10 -14.62
CA ALA A 65 5.30 2.94 -15.60
C ALA A 65 6.22 3.34 -16.75
N ARG A 66 5.77 3.14 -17.97
CA ARG A 66 6.44 3.58 -19.20
C ARG A 66 5.87 4.90 -19.72
N GLY A 67 4.85 5.44 -19.05
CA GLY A 67 4.19 6.68 -19.40
C GLY A 67 3.09 7.05 -18.42
N GLU A 68 2.45 8.18 -18.69
CA GLU A 68 1.40 8.75 -17.84
C GLU A 68 0.15 7.85 -17.76
N GLU A 69 -0.17 7.13 -18.85
CA GLU A 69 -1.33 6.25 -18.92
C GLU A 69 -1.20 5.03 -17.96
N ASP A 70 0.01 4.45 -17.88
CA ASP A 70 0.29 3.40 -16.91
C ASP A 70 0.09 3.90 -15.48
N LEU A 71 0.57 5.10 -15.16
CA LEU A 71 0.39 5.73 -13.85
C LEU A 71 -1.09 5.96 -13.54
N LYS A 72 -1.85 6.52 -14.48
CA LYS A 72 -3.29 6.77 -14.31
C LYS A 72 -4.06 5.46 -14.06
N THR A 73 -3.75 4.44 -14.84
CA THR A 73 -4.36 3.11 -14.69
C THR A 73 -3.96 2.48 -13.37
N GLY A 74 -2.68 2.52 -13.02
CA GLY A 74 -2.17 2.01 -11.74
C GLY A 74 -2.88 2.66 -10.55
N ILE A 75 -2.96 3.99 -10.53
CA ILE A 75 -3.67 4.74 -9.50
C ILE A 75 -5.16 4.37 -9.43
N LYS A 76 -5.82 4.15 -10.57
CA LYS A 76 -7.22 3.71 -10.60
C LYS A 76 -7.43 2.40 -9.84
N TYR A 77 -6.54 1.42 -10.04
CA TYR A 77 -6.62 0.14 -9.34
C TYR A 77 -6.21 0.25 -7.86
N VAL A 78 -5.18 1.03 -7.54
CA VAL A 78 -4.81 1.32 -6.14
C VAL A 78 -5.97 1.99 -5.40
N LYS A 79 -6.69 2.95 -6.02
CA LYS A 79 -7.89 3.57 -5.42
C LYS A 79 -9.00 2.56 -5.16
N LYS A 80 -9.22 1.59 -6.06
CA LYS A 80 -10.23 0.53 -5.85
C LYS A 80 -9.89 -0.32 -4.64
N ALA A 81 -8.63 -0.78 -4.52
CA ALA A 81 -8.18 -1.57 -3.38
C ALA A 81 -8.23 -0.76 -2.06
N ALA A 82 -7.76 0.48 -2.07
CA ALA A 82 -7.80 1.37 -0.91
C ALA A 82 -9.23 1.67 -0.45
N GLY A 83 -10.18 1.79 -1.37
CA GLY A 83 -11.61 1.94 -1.07
C GLY A 83 -12.21 0.74 -0.35
N ARG A 84 -11.59 -0.43 -0.49
CA ARG A 84 -11.93 -1.67 0.22
C ARG A 84 -11.04 -1.95 1.44
N LEU A 85 -10.38 -0.91 1.96
CA LEU A 85 -9.54 -0.94 3.15
C LEU A 85 -8.28 -1.83 3.05
N HIS A 86 -7.77 -2.07 1.84
CA HIS A 86 -6.49 -2.74 1.66
C HIS A 86 -5.37 -1.80 2.14
N THR A 87 -4.71 -2.18 3.20
CA THR A 87 -3.80 -1.30 3.96
C THR A 87 -2.64 -0.78 3.11
N GLU A 88 -1.96 -1.66 2.38
CA GLU A 88 -0.83 -1.30 1.52
C GLU A 88 -1.27 -0.40 0.35
N ALA A 89 -2.49 -0.61 -0.17
CA ALA A 89 -3.05 0.28 -1.19
C ALA A 89 -3.37 1.66 -0.62
N MET A 90 -3.85 1.74 0.63
CA MET A 90 -4.07 3.02 1.32
C MET A 90 -2.75 3.76 1.55
N LEU A 91 -1.71 3.06 1.99
CA LEU A 91 -0.37 3.65 2.17
C LEU A 91 0.21 4.17 0.86
N LEU A 92 0.16 3.37 -0.20
CA LEU A 92 0.62 3.77 -1.53
C LEU A 92 -0.15 4.98 -2.06
N LEU A 93 -1.48 4.96 -1.95
CA LEU A 93 -2.33 6.06 -2.41
C LEU A 93 -2.07 7.35 -1.61
N ALA A 94 -1.92 7.26 -0.30
CA ALA A 94 -1.60 8.40 0.54
C ALA A 94 -0.24 9.00 0.17
N ARG A 95 0.78 8.17 -0.05
CA ARG A 95 2.10 8.59 -0.51
C ARG A 95 2.03 9.27 -1.88
N ASN A 96 1.25 8.73 -2.81
CA ASN A 96 1.06 9.32 -4.12
C ASN A 96 0.40 10.71 -4.03
N TYR A 97 -0.62 10.88 -3.19
CA TYR A 97 -1.19 12.21 -2.93
C TYR A 97 -0.22 13.16 -2.23
N PHE A 98 0.64 12.65 -1.35
CA PHE A 98 1.59 13.48 -0.62
C PHE A 98 2.66 14.07 -1.55
N TYR A 99 3.17 13.27 -2.48
CA TYR A 99 4.23 13.69 -3.41
C TYR A 99 3.70 14.18 -4.76
N GLY A 100 2.47 13.86 -5.14
CA GLY A 100 1.90 14.17 -6.46
C GLY A 100 2.33 13.19 -7.55
N VAL A 101 2.45 11.90 -7.22
CA VAL A 101 2.86 10.86 -8.19
C VAL A 101 1.62 10.23 -8.82
N GLY A 102 1.42 10.47 -10.12
CA GLY A 102 0.26 9.98 -10.87
C GLY A 102 -1.10 10.57 -10.44
N VAL A 103 -1.08 11.53 -9.55
CA VAL A 103 -2.23 12.33 -9.09
C VAL A 103 -1.77 13.73 -8.73
N ASP A 104 -2.67 14.70 -8.77
CA ASP A 104 -2.40 16.03 -8.25
C ASP A 104 -2.01 15.96 -6.78
N LYS A 105 -0.91 16.63 -6.42
CA LYS A 105 -0.45 16.71 -5.04
C LYS A 105 -1.56 17.23 -4.13
N ASN A 106 -1.91 16.43 -3.12
CA ASN A 106 -2.93 16.80 -2.15
C ASN A 106 -2.61 16.22 -0.77
N VAL A 107 -1.81 16.96 -0.02
CA VAL A 107 -1.34 16.53 1.30
C VAL A 107 -2.50 16.34 2.29
N LYS A 108 -3.59 17.15 2.18
CA LYS A 108 -4.78 16.97 3.02
C LYS A 108 -5.44 15.61 2.78
N LYS A 109 -5.55 15.18 1.51
CA LYS A 109 -6.07 13.84 1.17
C LYS A 109 -5.15 12.74 1.71
N ALA A 110 -3.83 12.90 1.57
CA ALA A 110 -2.86 11.94 2.11
C ALA A 110 -3.05 11.72 3.61
N VAL A 111 -3.09 12.83 4.40
CA VAL A 111 -3.29 12.78 5.85
C VAL A 111 -4.64 12.13 6.22
N LYS A 112 -5.72 12.42 5.47
CA LYS A 112 -7.02 11.76 5.68
C LYS A 112 -6.96 10.26 5.46
N ILE A 113 -6.22 9.80 4.44
CA ILE A 113 -6.06 8.36 4.16
C ILE A 113 -5.21 7.71 5.25
N TRP A 114 -4.07 8.31 5.66
CA TRP A 114 -3.28 7.77 6.77
C TRP A 114 -4.08 7.70 8.07
N LYS A 115 -4.92 8.72 8.36
CA LYS A 115 -5.79 8.67 9.53
C LYS A 115 -6.70 7.46 9.49
N LYS A 116 -7.39 7.22 8.36
CA LYS A 116 -8.25 6.05 8.19
C LYS A 116 -7.47 4.73 8.28
N ALA A 117 -6.25 4.66 7.70
CA ALA A 117 -5.40 3.48 7.80
C ALA A 117 -4.93 3.23 9.25
N SER A 118 -4.63 4.29 10.01
CA SER A 118 -4.26 4.16 11.43
C SER A 118 -5.41 3.68 12.30
N GLU A 119 -6.65 4.04 11.98
CA GLU A 119 -7.87 3.61 12.67
C GLU A 119 -8.13 2.10 12.51
N ILE A 120 -7.68 1.51 11.39
CA ILE A 120 -7.73 0.06 11.16
C ILE A 120 -6.43 -0.67 11.57
N GLY A 121 -5.58 -0.02 12.35
CA GLY A 121 -4.43 -0.64 12.98
C GLY A 121 -3.12 -0.59 12.18
N CYS A 122 -3.01 0.18 11.10
CA CYS A 122 -1.78 0.23 10.30
C CYS A 122 -0.64 0.99 11.01
N PRO A 123 0.46 0.32 11.41
CA PRO A 123 1.55 0.97 12.14
C PRO A 123 2.29 2.04 11.31
N GLU A 124 2.52 1.78 10.03
CA GLU A 124 3.16 2.72 9.13
C GLU A 124 2.33 4.00 8.95
N ALA A 125 1.00 3.89 8.94
CA ALA A 125 0.12 5.05 8.90
C ALA A 125 0.18 5.89 10.20
N LYS A 126 0.28 5.23 11.36
CA LYS A 126 0.53 5.90 12.65
C LYS A 126 1.84 6.68 12.61
N TYR A 127 2.90 6.09 12.08
CA TYR A 127 4.19 6.76 11.90
C TYR A 127 4.08 8.04 11.05
N TYR A 128 3.46 7.97 9.87
CA TYR A 128 3.28 9.16 9.02
C TYR A 128 2.43 10.24 9.69
N LEU A 129 1.41 9.87 10.44
CA LEU A 129 0.63 10.83 11.22
C LEU A 129 1.47 11.49 12.32
N GLY A 130 2.31 10.71 12.99
CA GLY A 130 3.27 11.23 13.97
C GLY A 130 4.15 12.31 13.36
N LEU A 131 4.73 12.06 12.18
CA LEU A 131 5.52 13.06 11.45
C LEU A 131 4.70 14.30 11.05
N CYS A 132 3.44 14.11 10.63
CA CYS A 132 2.56 15.23 10.28
C CYS A 132 2.28 16.13 11.47
N TYR A 133 2.04 15.59 12.66
CA TYR A 133 1.83 16.36 13.88
C TYR A 133 3.13 16.98 14.41
N ASP A 134 4.27 16.31 14.28
CA ASP A 134 5.57 16.84 14.70
C ASP A 134 5.95 18.09 13.89
N LYS A 135 5.76 18.04 12.58
CA LYS A 135 6.11 19.13 11.65
C LYS A 135 4.98 20.12 11.38
N GLY A 136 3.76 19.87 11.84
CA GLY A 136 2.60 20.71 11.55
C GLY A 136 2.15 20.65 10.07
N VAL A 137 2.30 19.50 9.41
CA VAL A 137 1.92 19.32 8.00
C VAL A 137 0.41 19.16 7.88
N THR A 138 -0.29 20.16 7.34
CA THR A 138 -1.76 20.24 7.17
C THR A 138 -2.59 20.12 8.46
N VAL A 139 -1.94 19.95 9.59
CA VAL A 139 -2.51 19.95 10.94
C VAL A 139 -1.68 20.89 11.81
N LYS A 140 -2.30 21.49 12.82
CA LYS A 140 -1.53 22.29 13.79
C LYS A 140 -0.49 21.40 14.46
N ARG A 141 0.77 21.87 14.52
CA ARG A 141 1.84 21.17 15.22
C ARG A 141 1.41 20.81 16.64
N ASN A 142 1.58 19.53 17.00
CA ASN A 142 1.21 19.04 18.32
C ASN A 142 2.15 17.89 18.72
N VAL A 143 3.13 18.25 19.55
CA VAL A 143 4.17 17.33 20.04
C VAL A 143 3.59 16.14 20.79
N MET A 144 2.55 16.35 21.62
CA MET A 144 1.93 15.28 22.37
C MET A 144 1.26 14.24 21.46
N LYS A 145 0.52 14.72 20.44
CA LYS A 145 -0.05 13.82 19.44
C LYS A 145 1.01 13.11 18.60
N ALA A 146 2.08 13.83 18.22
CA ALA A 146 3.20 13.25 17.50
C ALA A 146 3.81 12.08 18.28
N LYS A 147 4.15 12.30 19.56
CA LYS A 147 4.65 11.24 20.47
C LYS A 147 3.70 10.06 20.51
N ARG A 148 2.42 10.29 20.82
CA ARG A 148 1.42 9.22 20.93
C ARG A 148 1.35 8.35 19.68
N TYR A 149 1.34 8.95 18.49
CA TYR A 149 1.29 8.20 17.23
C TYR A 149 2.60 7.45 16.95
N LEU A 150 3.76 8.05 17.24
CA LEU A 150 5.06 7.42 17.03
C LEU A 150 5.30 6.24 17.99
N PHE A 151 4.93 6.40 19.28
CA PHE A 151 5.00 5.30 20.24
C PHE A 151 4.05 4.16 19.86
N ALA A 152 2.80 4.47 19.53
CA ALA A 152 1.84 3.46 19.07
C ALA A 152 2.30 2.72 17.79
N ALA A 153 3.01 3.41 16.87
CA ALA A 153 3.60 2.76 15.72
C ALA A 153 4.76 1.82 16.10
N LEU A 154 5.60 2.24 17.08
CA LEU A 154 6.70 1.42 17.58
C LEU A 154 6.19 0.18 18.33
N GLU A 155 5.20 0.33 19.21
CA GLU A 155 4.55 -0.77 19.92
C GLU A 155 3.94 -1.80 18.98
N ASP A 156 3.41 -1.34 17.84
CA ASP A 156 2.89 -2.20 16.76
C ASP A 156 4.01 -2.77 15.83
N GLY A 157 5.29 -2.59 16.20
CA GLY A 157 6.44 -3.17 15.49
C GLY A 157 7.01 -2.33 14.34
N TYR A 158 6.66 -1.04 14.21
CA TYR A 158 7.23 -0.18 13.19
C TYR A 158 8.50 0.55 13.69
N ASP A 159 9.64 -0.12 13.58
CA ASP A 159 10.94 0.31 14.16
C ASP A 159 11.43 1.68 13.65
N ALA A 160 11.04 2.12 12.45
CA ALA A 160 11.40 3.44 11.94
C ALA A 160 10.96 4.58 12.90
N SER A 161 9.92 4.35 13.70
CA SER A 161 9.43 5.31 14.71
C SER A 161 10.47 5.58 15.80
N LYS A 162 11.28 4.59 16.18
CA LYS A 162 12.34 4.71 17.18
C LYS A 162 13.35 5.80 16.83
N THR A 163 13.78 5.83 15.57
CA THR A 163 14.74 6.84 15.09
C THR A 163 14.20 8.25 15.23
N ILE A 164 12.91 8.45 14.91
CA ILE A 164 12.27 9.77 15.01
C ILE A 164 12.10 10.18 16.48
N LEU A 165 11.67 9.26 17.35
CA LEU A 165 11.51 9.51 18.78
C LEU A 165 12.84 9.97 19.40
N LEU A 166 13.95 9.29 19.10
CA LEU A 166 15.27 9.66 19.58
C LEU A 166 15.74 11.04 19.05
N ARG A 167 15.58 11.30 17.75
CA ARG A 167 15.99 12.58 17.13
C ARG A 167 15.18 13.77 17.64
N SER A 168 13.92 13.57 17.94
CA SER A 168 13.03 14.62 18.43
C SER A 168 13.16 14.87 19.93
N GLY A 169 14.10 14.21 20.62
CA GLY A 169 14.28 14.30 22.07
C GLY A 169 13.06 13.78 22.83
N TYR A 170 12.36 12.81 22.26
CA TYR A 170 11.24 12.15 22.91
C TYR A 170 11.76 10.87 23.63
N PRO A 171 12.09 10.94 24.93
CA PRO A 171 12.56 9.76 25.64
C PRO A 171 11.51 8.66 25.58
N ALA A 172 11.96 7.41 25.44
CA ALA A 172 11.09 6.27 25.63
C ALA A 172 10.43 6.41 27.00
N VAL A 173 9.12 6.24 27.05
CA VAL A 173 8.44 6.05 28.33
C VAL A 173 8.94 4.73 28.86
N ALA A 174 9.61 4.77 30.02
CA ALA A 174 10.06 3.58 30.75
C ALA A 174 8.85 2.73 31.16
#